data_11229c872c1d54fa702c6eb75285ea5d
#
_entry.id   11229c872c1d54fa702c6eb75285ea5d
#
_cell.length_a   1.000
_cell.length_b   1.000
_cell.length_c   1.000
_cell.angle_alpha   90.00
_cell.angle_beta   90.00
_cell.angle_gamma   90.00
#
_symmetry.space_group_name_H-M   'P 1'
#
loop_
_entity.id
_entity.type
_entity.pdbx_description
1 polymer ?
#
loop_
_entity_poly.entity_id
_entity_poly.type
_entity_poly.pdbx_seq_one_letter_code
_entity_poly.pdbx_strand_id
1 'polypeptide(L)'
;NPMLSFSDYLNKTSQNNDNLSIVYGAGIVGRMTLEALSQRNIKVDFFCDGSPEKQKIKVKDIEVISPESLDKLNKESDIFVSIQYFNSIIPFLEKKGFKNLYKVTDLLSDTNLEKSYKSEWAVELGLSEIPYNSALRIVDYYNKMGMKNDYLKEGKLHVKAIDIQVTERCSLKCQDCSNLMQYYDRPQNSEEQVMFDSIERFMSCVDTLDEFRVIGGDPFMNKELFKVVNK
;
A
#
# COMPACT_ATOMS: atom_id res chain seq x y z
N ASN A 1 6.66 12.01 -13.72
CA ASN A 1 7.77 11.04 -13.82
C ASN A 1 7.43 9.81 -13.00
N PRO A 2 7.71 8.60 -13.50
CA PRO A 2 7.62 7.42 -12.65
C PRO A 2 8.64 7.54 -11.52
N MET A 3 8.29 7.08 -10.31
CA MET A 3 9.24 6.96 -9.21
C MET A 3 10.42 6.07 -9.62
N LEU A 4 11.60 6.44 -9.14
CA LEU A 4 12.82 5.66 -9.31
C LEU A 4 12.73 4.35 -8.50
N SER A 5 13.40 3.31 -8.97
CA SER A 5 13.58 2.07 -8.22
C SER A 5 14.73 2.21 -7.21
N PHE A 6 14.83 1.27 -6.27
CA PHE A 6 15.99 1.22 -5.38
C PHE A 6 17.29 0.87 -6.16
N SER A 7 17.17 0.11 -7.25
CA SER A 7 18.29 -0.14 -8.15
C SER A 7 18.81 1.15 -8.81
N ASP A 8 17.92 2.10 -9.14
CA ASP A 8 18.32 3.41 -9.65
C ASP A 8 19.11 4.21 -8.59
N TYR A 9 18.70 4.10 -7.31
CA TYR A 9 19.45 4.69 -6.20
C TYR A 9 20.87 4.13 -6.10
N LEU A 10 21.04 2.81 -6.17
CA LEU A 10 22.34 2.15 -6.10
C LEU A 10 23.27 2.50 -7.27
N ASN A 11 22.69 2.74 -8.46
CA ASN A 11 23.42 3.09 -9.68
C ASN A 11 23.75 4.59 -9.78
N LYS A 12 23.31 5.39 -8.83
CA LYS A 12 23.57 6.83 -8.81
C LYS A 12 25.06 7.11 -8.65
N THR A 13 25.70 7.62 -9.69
CA THR A 13 27.17 7.79 -9.79
C THR A 13 27.74 8.92 -8.94
N SER A 14 26.93 9.76 -8.33
CA SER A 14 27.39 10.86 -7.45
C SER A 14 26.55 10.92 -6.19
N GLN A 15 27.03 10.26 -5.15
CA GLN A 15 26.61 10.59 -3.78
C GLN A 15 27.33 11.90 -3.42
N ASN A 16 26.65 13.03 -3.58
CA ASN A 16 27.13 14.29 -3.05
C ASN A 16 26.92 14.21 -1.53
N ASN A 17 27.97 14.43 -0.75
CA ASN A 17 27.93 14.34 0.72
C ASN A 17 26.92 15.31 1.38
N ASP A 18 26.39 16.27 0.63
CA ASP A 18 25.39 17.25 1.08
C ASP A 18 23.94 16.80 0.84
N ASN A 19 23.71 15.66 0.19
CA ASN A 19 22.36 15.15 -0.07
C ASN A 19 21.86 14.37 1.14
N LEU A 20 20.70 14.77 1.63
CA LEU A 20 20.02 14.10 2.73
C LEU A 20 19.23 12.88 2.21
N SER A 21 19.12 11.87 3.05
CA SER A 21 18.24 10.72 2.83
C SER A 21 17.02 10.83 3.76
N ILE A 22 15.85 10.91 3.18
CA ILE A 22 14.59 11.14 3.87
C ILE A 22 13.65 9.97 3.63
N VAL A 23 13.07 9.41 4.69
CA VAL A 23 12.00 8.42 4.58
C VAL A 23 10.66 9.13 4.74
N TYR A 24 9.87 9.18 3.67
CA TYR A 24 8.53 9.77 3.71
C TYR A 24 7.49 8.75 4.16
N GLY A 25 6.97 8.95 5.37
CA GLY A 25 6.09 8.06 6.10
C GLY A 25 6.79 7.45 7.33
N ALA A 26 6.38 7.85 8.53
CA ALA A 26 6.94 7.37 9.81
C ALA A 26 6.09 6.24 10.44
N GLY A 27 5.34 5.51 9.62
CA GLY A 27 4.59 4.33 10.01
C GLY A 27 5.42 3.05 9.99
N ILE A 28 4.75 1.88 10.02
CA ILE A 28 5.40 0.57 10.01
C ILE A 28 6.28 0.40 8.78
N VAL A 29 5.78 0.72 7.59
CA VAL A 29 6.58 0.60 6.35
C VAL A 29 7.81 1.51 6.36
N GLY A 30 7.68 2.73 6.92
CA GLY A 30 8.84 3.61 7.10
C GLY A 30 9.90 3.04 8.02
N ARG A 31 9.49 2.39 9.12
CA ARG A 31 10.42 1.70 10.03
C ARG A 31 11.10 0.50 9.38
N MET A 32 10.36 -0.27 8.58
CA MET A 32 10.91 -1.35 7.76
C MET A 32 11.92 -0.80 6.74
N THR A 33 11.59 0.34 6.12
CA THR A 33 12.49 1.02 5.17
C THR A 33 13.78 1.47 5.85
N LEU A 34 13.69 2.07 7.04
CA LEU A 34 14.87 2.42 7.84
C LEU A 34 15.75 1.19 8.11
N GLU A 35 15.15 0.09 8.53
CA GLU A 35 15.89 -1.14 8.83
C GLU A 35 16.57 -1.70 7.58
N ALA A 36 15.85 -1.72 6.44
CA ALA A 36 16.38 -2.19 5.18
C ALA A 36 17.55 -1.32 4.66
N LEU A 37 17.46 0.00 4.83
CA LEU A 37 18.52 0.94 4.49
C LEU A 37 19.72 0.78 5.44
N SER A 38 19.48 0.61 6.74
CA SER A 38 20.51 0.38 7.75
C SER A 38 21.29 -0.90 7.51
N GLN A 39 20.65 -2.00 7.08
CA GLN A 39 21.33 -3.25 6.69
C GLN A 39 22.29 -3.04 5.50
N ARG A 40 22.11 -1.99 4.72
CA ARG A 40 22.93 -1.61 3.57
C ARG A 40 23.89 -0.46 3.86
N ASN A 41 24.03 -0.07 5.13
CA ASN A 41 24.85 1.06 5.59
C ASN A 41 24.44 2.42 4.95
N ILE A 42 23.16 2.57 4.59
CA ILE A 42 22.60 3.81 4.09
C ILE A 42 22.00 4.56 5.27
N LYS A 43 22.55 5.75 5.53
CA LYS A 43 22.06 6.62 6.60
C LYS A 43 20.73 7.26 6.23
N VAL A 44 19.82 7.33 7.18
CA VAL A 44 18.59 8.14 7.09
C VAL A 44 18.76 9.37 7.99
N ASP A 45 18.57 10.56 7.43
CA ASP A 45 18.74 11.82 8.16
C ASP A 45 17.42 12.28 8.81
N PHE A 46 16.29 12.10 8.12
CA PHE A 46 14.98 12.48 8.62
C PHE A 46 13.91 11.47 8.22
N PHE A 47 12.89 11.37 9.06
CA PHE A 47 11.56 10.95 8.60
C PHE A 47 10.74 12.20 8.25
N CYS A 48 9.77 12.06 7.32
CA CYS A 48 8.77 13.06 7.05
C CYS A 48 7.38 12.42 7.15
N ASP A 49 6.48 13.00 7.94
CA ASP A 49 5.10 12.48 8.06
C ASP A 49 4.12 13.62 8.27
N GLY A 50 2.95 13.54 7.64
CA GLY A 50 1.87 14.52 7.78
C GLY A 50 1.13 14.47 9.11
N SER A 51 1.31 13.41 9.92
CA SER A 51 0.64 13.27 11.22
C SER A 51 1.34 14.11 12.29
N PRO A 52 0.65 15.09 12.92
CA PRO A 52 1.23 15.88 14.02
C PRO A 52 1.68 15.02 15.22
N GLU A 53 1.04 13.89 15.44
CA GLU A 53 1.40 12.99 16.55
C GLU A 53 2.75 12.32 16.28
N LYS A 54 3.00 11.90 15.04
CA LYS A 54 4.28 11.30 14.67
C LYS A 54 5.42 12.30 14.64
N GLN A 55 5.15 13.58 14.38
CA GLN A 55 6.14 14.66 14.43
C GLN A 55 6.65 14.95 15.86
N LYS A 56 5.98 14.45 16.88
CA LYS A 56 6.39 14.60 18.29
C LYS A 56 7.34 13.50 18.78
N ILE A 57 7.54 12.46 17.97
CA ILE A 57 8.37 11.31 18.33
C ILE A 57 9.64 11.26 17.47
N LYS A 58 10.60 10.49 17.92
CA LYS A 58 11.77 10.10 17.14
C LYS A 58 11.70 8.61 16.79
N VAL A 59 12.15 8.25 15.63
CA VAL A 59 12.28 6.86 15.20
C VAL A 59 13.76 6.48 15.26
N LYS A 60 14.17 5.68 16.22
CA LYS A 60 15.60 5.35 16.48
C LYS A 60 16.49 6.61 16.48
N ASP A 61 16.12 7.61 17.27
CA ASP A 61 16.79 8.92 17.40
C ASP A 61 16.69 9.83 16.16
N ILE A 62 16.08 9.38 15.06
CA ILE A 62 15.87 10.19 13.86
C ILE A 62 14.60 11.02 14.04
N GLU A 63 14.70 12.32 13.77
CA GLU A 63 13.60 13.27 13.86
C GLU A 63 12.55 13.02 12.78
N VAL A 64 11.26 13.20 13.14
CA VAL A 64 10.14 13.21 12.21
C VAL A 64 9.74 14.64 11.92
N ILE A 65 10.06 15.12 10.71
CA ILE A 65 9.74 16.49 10.28
C ILE A 65 8.38 16.55 9.60
N SER A 66 7.78 17.74 9.57
CA SER A 66 6.55 18.00 8.82
C SER A 66 6.81 18.13 7.31
N PRO A 67 5.79 17.90 6.45
CA PRO A 67 5.91 18.11 5.00
C PRO A 67 6.26 19.55 4.61
N GLU A 68 5.89 20.54 5.43
CA GLU A 68 6.25 21.96 5.23
C GLU A 68 7.76 22.19 5.43
N SER A 69 8.37 21.43 6.34
CA SER A 69 9.81 21.52 6.62
C SER A 69 10.66 21.14 5.41
N LEU A 70 10.15 20.35 4.49
CA LEU A 70 10.83 19.99 3.24
C LEU A 70 11.19 21.19 2.38
N ASP A 71 10.50 22.33 2.53
CA ASP A 71 10.76 23.54 1.73
C ASP A 71 12.17 24.09 2.00
N LYS A 72 12.71 23.84 3.19
CA LYS A 72 14.02 24.31 3.65
C LYS A 72 15.18 23.38 3.26
N LEU A 73 14.88 22.18 2.75
CA LEU A 73 15.88 21.16 2.46
C LEU A 73 16.38 21.24 1.01
N ASN A 74 17.59 20.70 0.80
CA ASN A 74 18.19 20.57 -0.52
C ASN A 74 17.26 19.71 -1.42
N LYS A 75 16.93 20.22 -2.61
CA LYS A 75 16.00 19.55 -3.55
C LYS A 75 16.64 18.36 -4.28
N GLU A 76 17.94 18.20 -4.20
CA GLU A 76 18.67 17.02 -4.68
C GLU A 76 18.72 15.89 -3.63
N SER A 77 18.08 16.07 -2.46
CA SER A 77 17.97 15.05 -1.43
C SER A 77 17.16 13.84 -1.92
N ASP A 78 17.51 12.67 -1.41
CA ASP A 78 16.89 11.40 -1.76
C ASP A 78 15.66 11.15 -0.87
N ILE A 79 14.49 10.91 -1.44
CA ILE A 79 13.26 10.64 -0.70
C ILE A 79 12.79 9.22 -0.98
N PHE A 80 12.79 8.38 0.05
CA PHE A 80 12.25 7.02 0.03
C PHE A 80 10.78 7.08 0.43
N VAL A 81 9.87 6.87 -0.54
CA VAL A 81 8.42 7.01 -0.33
C VAL A 81 7.87 5.70 0.23
N SER A 82 7.60 5.67 1.53
CA SER A 82 7.19 4.50 2.31
C SER A 82 5.73 4.56 2.77
N ILE A 83 4.85 5.11 1.94
CA ILE A 83 3.41 5.19 2.23
C ILE A 83 2.60 4.39 1.22
N GLN A 84 1.45 3.89 1.66
CA GLN A 84 0.59 3.03 0.85
C GLN A 84 0.00 3.77 -0.37
N TYR A 85 -0.44 5.00 -0.20
CA TYR A 85 -1.07 5.81 -1.25
C TYR A 85 -0.11 6.87 -1.79
N PHE A 86 0.96 6.45 -2.43
CA PHE A 86 2.00 7.35 -2.92
C PHE A 86 1.57 8.22 -4.11
N ASN A 87 0.52 7.83 -4.85
CA ASN A 87 0.06 8.58 -6.02
C ASN A 87 -0.33 10.04 -5.71
N SER A 88 -0.80 10.33 -4.51
CA SER A 88 -1.12 11.70 -4.07
C SER A 88 0.12 12.48 -3.61
N ILE A 89 1.13 11.79 -3.13
CA ILE A 89 2.33 12.42 -2.54
C ILE A 89 3.37 12.75 -3.60
N ILE A 90 3.49 11.97 -4.66
CA ILE A 90 4.48 12.22 -5.71
C ILE A 90 4.29 13.59 -6.35
N PRO A 91 3.08 13.98 -6.84
CA PRO A 91 2.88 15.32 -7.38
C PRO A 91 3.16 16.43 -6.37
N PHE A 92 2.89 16.20 -5.09
CA PHE A 92 3.20 17.13 -4.02
C PHE A 92 4.72 17.33 -3.86
N LEU A 93 5.51 16.25 -3.83
CA LEU A 93 6.96 16.31 -3.72
C LEU A 93 7.62 16.90 -4.96
N GLU A 94 7.13 16.55 -6.14
CA GLU A 94 7.59 17.13 -7.42
C GLU A 94 7.31 18.64 -7.47
N LYS A 95 6.14 19.08 -7.02
CA LYS A 95 5.80 20.52 -6.92
C LYS A 95 6.72 21.26 -5.94
N LYS A 96 7.23 20.58 -4.90
CA LYS A 96 8.26 21.12 -4.00
C LYS A 96 9.66 21.11 -4.61
N GLY A 97 9.85 20.58 -5.81
CA GLY A 97 11.11 20.56 -6.57
C GLY A 97 11.97 19.31 -6.36
N PHE A 98 11.52 18.31 -5.61
CA PHE A 98 12.25 17.06 -5.44
C PHE A 98 12.12 16.18 -6.68
N LYS A 99 13.26 15.62 -7.13
CA LYS A 99 13.34 14.74 -8.31
C LYS A 99 13.75 13.31 -7.96
N ASN A 100 14.48 13.16 -6.87
CA ASN A 100 15.02 11.88 -6.43
C ASN A 100 14.02 11.18 -5.51
N LEU A 101 12.93 10.66 -6.09
CA LEU A 101 11.84 9.99 -5.40
C LEU A 101 11.93 8.50 -5.65
N TYR A 102 12.22 7.72 -4.62
CA TYR A 102 12.43 6.27 -4.70
C TYR A 102 11.26 5.50 -4.09
N LYS A 103 10.73 4.52 -4.81
CA LYS A 103 9.83 3.53 -4.25
C LYS A 103 10.62 2.52 -3.42
N VAL A 104 10.00 2.03 -2.36
CA VAL A 104 10.66 1.11 -1.41
C VAL A 104 10.32 -0.36 -1.64
N THR A 105 9.52 -0.68 -2.65
CA THR A 105 9.02 -2.03 -2.90
C THR A 105 10.12 -3.03 -3.16
N ASP A 106 11.04 -2.72 -4.06
CA ASP A 106 12.18 -3.57 -4.39
C ASP A 106 13.21 -3.65 -3.24
N LEU A 107 13.45 -2.55 -2.53
CA LEU A 107 14.27 -2.53 -1.33
C LEU A 107 13.70 -3.49 -0.26
N LEU A 108 12.40 -3.43 0.02
CA LEU A 108 11.79 -4.24 1.06
C LEU A 108 11.67 -5.71 0.67
N SER A 109 11.40 -6.02 -0.61
CA SER A 109 11.33 -7.41 -1.08
C SER A 109 12.70 -8.12 -1.02
N ASP A 110 13.78 -7.38 -1.18
CA ASP A 110 15.16 -7.89 -1.16
C ASP A 110 15.80 -7.82 0.24
N THR A 111 15.00 -7.55 1.27
CA THR A 111 15.46 -7.43 2.65
C THR A 111 14.89 -8.57 3.51
N ASN A 112 15.71 -9.13 4.40
CA ASN A 112 15.24 -10.11 5.38
C ASN A 112 14.43 -9.41 6.49
N LEU A 113 13.13 -9.24 6.25
CA LEU A 113 12.21 -8.53 7.14
C LEU A 113 11.86 -9.29 8.41
N GLU A 114 12.06 -10.61 8.44
CA GLU A 114 11.81 -11.43 9.64
C GLU A 114 12.66 -11.00 10.82
N LYS A 115 13.90 -10.54 10.55
CA LYS A 115 14.80 -9.98 11.56
C LYS A 115 14.57 -8.50 11.83
N SER A 116 13.86 -7.82 10.94
CA SER A 116 13.69 -6.36 10.96
C SER A 116 12.38 -5.94 11.61
N TYR A 117 11.33 -6.77 11.50
CA TYR A 117 10.04 -6.46 12.12
C TYR A 117 10.09 -6.67 13.63
N LYS A 118 9.57 -5.67 14.35
CA LYS A 118 9.46 -5.68 15.81
C LYS A 118 8.06 -5.28 16.24
N SER A 119 7.43 -6.09 17.07
CA SER A 119 6.09 -5.81 17.62
C SER A 119 6.05 -4.52 18.44
N GLU A 120 7.16 -4.14 19.08
CA GLU A 120 7.30 -2.87 19.79
C GLU A 120 6.99 -1.64 18.91
N TRP A 121 7.21 -1.72 17.60
CA TRP A 121 6.85 -0.63 16.68
C TRP A 121 5.34 -0.37 16.64
N ALA A 122 4.54 -1.42 16.76
CA ALA A 122 3.08 -1.26 16.81
C ALA A 122 2.67 -0.53 18.09
N VAL A 123 3.29 -0.87 19.23
CA VAL A 123 3.05 -0.22 20.52
C VAL A 123 3.44 1.27 20.46
N GLU A 124 4.63 1.60 19.97
CA GLU A 124 5.09 2.98 19.81
C GLU A 124 4.18 3.83 18.89
N LEU A 125 3.55 3.20 17.91
CA LEU A 125 2.62 3.85 17.00
C LEU A 125 1.19 3.89 17.53
N GLY A 126 0.95 3.38 18.76
CA GLY A 126 -0.39 3.28 19.36
C GLY A 126 -1.31 2.28 18.66
N LEU A 127 -0.72 1.31 17.96
CA LEU A 127 -1.44 0.25 17.26
C LEU A 127 -1.48 -1.01 18.14
N SER A 128 -2.47 -1.88 17.90
CA SER A 128 -2.41 -3.25 18.40
C SER A 128 -1.24 -4.00 17.78
N GLU A 129 -0.72 -5.01 18.47
CA GLU A 129 0.35 -5.85 17.95
C GLU A 129 -0.01 -6.37 16.54
N ILE A 130 0.84 -6.08 15.57
CA ILE A 130 0.65 -6.56 14.21
C ILE A 130 1.49 -7.82 14.03
N PRO A 131 0.89 -8.99 13.79
CA PRO A 131 1.62 -10.21 13.54
C PRO A 131 2.58 -10.06 12.35
N TYR A 132 3.72 -10.74 12.42
CA TYR A 132 4.72 -10.78 11.34
C TYR A 132 4.12 -11.06 9.95
N ASN A 133 3.17 -12.00 9.86
CA ASN A 133 2.45 -12.29 8.60
C ASN A 133 1.71 -11.07 8.02
N SER A 134 1.25 -10.15 8.86
CA SER A 134 0.63 -8.90 8.39
C SER A 134 1.67 -7.94 7.83
N ALA A 135 2.87 -7.90 8.40
CA ALA A 135 3.98 -7.13 7.86
C ALA A 135 4.41 -7.66 6.48
N LEU A 136 4.53 -8.98 6.31
CA LEU A 136 4.80 -9.60 5.01
C LEU A 136 3.73 -9.29 3.96
N ARG A 137 2.45 -9.26 4.35
CA ARG A 137 1.35 -8.86 3.45
C ARG A 137 1.49 -7.41 3.00
N ILE A 138 1.95 -6.52 3.87
CA ILE A 138 2.23 -5.13 3.50
C ILE A 138 3.33 -5.08 2.44
N VAL A 139 4.42 -5.80 2.62
CA VAL A 139 5.51 -5.88 1.66
C VAL A 139 5.05 -6.48 0.33
N ASP A 140 4.30 -7.58 0.37
CA ASP A 140 3.73 -8.21 -0.82
C ASP A 140 2.78 -7.26 -1.56
N TYR A 141 1.96 -6.51 -0.82
CA TYR A 141 1.10 -5.47 -1.39
C TYR A 141 1.92 -4.38 -2.10
N TYR A 142 2.99 -3.88 -1.48
CA TYR A 142 3.87 -2.88 -2.11
C TYR A 142 4.58 -3.43 -3.35
N ASN A 143 5.02 -4.67 -3.30
CA ASN A 143 5.63 -5.35 -4.44
C ASN A 143 4.65 -5.44 -5.62
N LYS A 144 3.42 -5.86 -5.35
CA LYS A 144 2.35 -5.93 -6.36
C LYS A 144 1.99 -4.56 -6.90
N MET A 145 1.93 -3.54 -6.06
CA MET A 145 1.65 -2.15 -6.47
C MET A 145 2.78 -1.57 -7.33
N GLY A 146 4.03 -1.81 -6.95
CA GLY A 146 5.19 -1.33 -7.71
C GLY A 146 5.32 -1.96 -9.10
N MET A 147 4.84 -3.19 -9.27
CA MET A 147 4.92 -3.93 -10.52
C MET A 147 3.78 -3.62 -11.51
N LYS A 148 2.66 -3.04 -11.06
CA LYS A 148 1.40 -3.08 -11.82
C LYS A 148 0.60 -1.77 -11.81
N ASN A 149 1.25 -0.62 -11.77
CA ASN A 149 0.54 0.68 -11.85
C ASN A 149 0.06 1.06 -13.27
N ASP A 150 0.27 0.20 -14.25
CA ASP A 150 -0.23 0.39 -15.60
C ASP A 150 -1.49 -0.46 -15.81
N TYR A 151 -2.66 0.15 -15.59
CA TYR A 151 -3.94 -0.45 -15.98
C TYR A 151 -4.01 -0.71 -17.50
N LEU A 152 -3.21 0.02 -18.29
CA LEU A 152 -3.09 -0.14 -19.73
C LEU A 152 -1.62 -0.39 -20.07
N LYS A 153 -1.20 -1.63 -20.06
CA LYS A 153 0.12 -2.03 -20.49
C LYS A 153 0.05 -2.59 -21.92
N GLU A 154 0.79 -1.97 -22.83
CA GLU A 154 0.83 -2.40 -24.24
C GLU A 154 -0.55 -2.42 -24.93
N GLY A 155 -1.45 -1.49 -24.52
CA GLY A 155 -2.80 -1.43 -25.07
C GLY A 155 -3.78 -2.47 -24.50
N LYS A 156 -3.37 -3.24 -23.47
CA LYS A 156 -4.22 -4.23 -22.80
C LYS A 156 -4.69 -3.71 -21.45
N LEU A 157 -5.96 -3.94 -21.14
CA LEU A 157 -6.54 -3.59 -19.85
C LEU A 157 -6.22 -4.67 -18.81
N HIS A 158 -5.47 -4.28 -17.80
CA HIS A 158 -5.09 -5.11 -16.68
C HIS A 158 -5.80 -4.64 -15.41
N VAL A 159 -6.65 -5.49 -14.84
CA VAL A 159 -7.39 -5.19 -13.61
C VAL A 159 -6.84 -6.05 -12.47
N LYS A 160 -6.53 -5.39 -11.34
CA LYS A 160 -5.94 -6.05 -10.19
C LYS A 160 -6.96 -6.91 -9.43
N ALA A 161 -8.11 -6.36 -9.13
CA ALA A 161 -9.14 -7.05 -8.36
C ALA A 161 -10.54 -6.55 -8.73
N ILE A 162 -11.51 -7.43 -8.66
CA ILE A 162 -12.93 -7.12 -8.73
C ILE A 162 -13.67 -7.77 -7.57
N ASP A 163 -14.60 -7.04 -6.98
CA ASP A 163 -15.50 -7.52 -5.94
C ASP A 163 -16.90 -7.73 -6.52
N ILE A 164 -17.39 -8.96 -6.43
CA ILE A 164 -18.76 -9.30 -6.84
C ILE A 164 -19.58 -9.55 -5.59
N GLN A 165 -20.53 -8.67 -5.33
CA GLN A 165 -21.47 -8.84 -4.22
C GLN A 165 -22.62 -9.76 -4.64
N VAL A 166 -22.65 -10.95 -4.06
CA VAL A 166 -23.65 -11.99 -4.41
C VAL A 166 -24.87 -12.00 -3.48
N THR A 167 -24.76 -11.39 -2.31
CA THR A 167 -25.85 -11.37 -1.32
C THR A 167 -25.66 -10.24 -0.30
N GLU A 168 -26.78 -9.73 0.18
CA GLU A 168 -26.84 -8.84 1.35
C GLU A 168 -27.09 -9.63 2.64
N ARG A 169 -27.42 -10.92 2.53
CA ARG A 169 -27.69 -11.78 3.69
C ARG A 169 -26.41 -12.11 4.43
N CYS A 170 -26.48 -12.08 5.76
CA CYS A 170 -25.37 -12.41 6.61
C CYS A 170 -25.85 -13.18 7.86
N SER A 171 -25.18 -14.27 8.18
CA SER A 171 -25.41 -15.03 9.41
C SER A 171 -24.76 -14.37 10.64
N LEU A 172 -23.85 -13.42 10.42
CA LEU A 172 -23.10 -12.72 11.44
C LEU A 172 -23.65 -11.33 11.73
N LYS A 173 -23.41 -10.82 12.95
CA LYS A 173 -23.75 -9.46 13.38
C LYS A 173 -22.49 -8.79 13.91
N CYS A 174 -21.49 -8.62 13.06
CA CYS A 174 -20.22 -8.01 13.44
C CYS A 174 -20.42 -6.55 13.84
N GLN A 175 -19.85 -6.13 14.96
CA GLN A 175 -19.94 -4.76 15.46
C GLN A 175 -19.39 -3.75 14.44
N ASP A 176 -18.27 -4.07 13.81
CA ASP A 176 -17.56 -3.21 12.86
C ASP A 176 -17.73 -3.70 11.42
N CYS A 177 -18.96 -4.05 11.03
CA CYS A 177 -19.25 -4.46 9.66
C CYS A 177 -19.14 -3.27 8.69
N SER A 178 -18.19 -3.29 7.79
CA SER A 178 -17.97 -2.22 6.80
C SER A 178 -19.15 -2.04 5.84
N ASN A 179 -19.90 -3.12 5.58
CA ASN A 179 -21.05 -3.12 4.68
C ASN A 179 -22.38 -2.89 5.39
N LEU A 180 -22.37 -2.79 6.72
CA LEU A 180 -23.55 -2.55 7.57
C LEU A 180 -24.69 -3.55 7.35
N MET A 181 -24.39 -4.79 6.97
CA MET A 181 -25.38 -5.83 6.59
C MET A 181 -26.36 -6.16 7.72
N GLN A 182 -25.96 -5.99 8.98
CA GLN A 182 -26.81 -6.22 10.15
C GLN A 182 -27.99 -5.25 10.25
N TYR A 183 -27.97 -4.14 9.53
CA TYR A 183 -29.02 -3.12 9.51
C TYR A 183 -29.99 -3.22 8.34
N TYR A 184 -29.81 -4.22 7.45
CA TYR A 184 -30.70 -4.42 6.32
C TYR A 184 -31.99 -5.13 6.78
N ASP A 185 -33.13 -4.46 6.62
CA ASP A 185 -34.44 -5.02 7.00
C ASP A 185 -34.85 -6.18 6.11
N ARG A 186 -34.51 -6.12 4.83
CA ARG A 186 -34.88 -7.12 3.81
C ARG A 186 -33.69 -7.45 2.92
N PRO A 187 -32.66 -8.12 3.47
CA PRO A 187 -31.49 -8.48 2.68
C PRO A 187 -31.84 -9.45 1.55
N GLN A 188 -31.33 -9.19 0.37
CA GLN A 188 -31.61 -9.95 -0.84
C GLN A 188 -30.34 -10.59 -1.40
N ASN A 189 -30.52 -11.60 -2.26
CA ASN A 189 -29.47 -12.08 -3.13
C ASN A 189 -29.45 -11.22 -4.40
N SER A 190 -28.27 -11.07 -4.99
CA SER A 190 -28.14 -10.47 -6.31
C SER A 190 -28.92 -11.32 -7.34
N GLU A 191 -29.56 -10.66 -8.29
CA GLU A 191 -30.27 -11.34 -9.35
C GLU A 191 -29.26 -12.07 -10.26
N GLU A 192 -29.44 -13.38 -10.42
CA GLU A 192 -28.48 -14.27 -11.08
C GLU A 192 -28.16 -13.80 -12.51
N GLN A 193 -29.16 -13.52 -13.32
CA GLN A 193 -28.94 -13.15 -14.72
C GLN A 193 -28.22 -11.81 -14.84
N VAL A 194 -28.61 -10.81 -14.05
CA VAL A 194 -27.98 -9.48 -14.05
C VAL A 194 -26.52 -9.57 -13.63
N MET A 195 -26.23 -10.41 -12.64
CA MET A 195 -24.88 -10.63 -12.15
C MET A 195 -24.01 -11.29 -13.23
N PHE A 196 -24.50 -12.35 -13.90
CA PHE A 196 -23.78 -13.03 -14.95
C PHE A 196 -23.54 -12.13 -16.17
N ASP A 197 -24.54 -11.40 -16.62
CA ASP A 197 -24.39 -10.45 -17.72
C ASP A 197 -23.36 -9.37 -17.40
N SER A 198 -23.32 -8.93 -16.15
CA SER A 198 -22.34 -7.93 -15.68
C SER A 198 -20.92 -8.49 -15.67
N ILE A 199 -20.73 -9.72 -15.17
CA ILE A 199 -19.44 -10.42 -15.18
C ILE A 199 -18.96 -10.63 -16.61
N GLU A 200 -19.80 -11.14 -17.49
CA GLU A 200 -19.44 -11.37 -18.91
C GLU A 200 -19.04 -10.08 -19.61
N ARG A 201 -19.82 -9.02 -19.41
CA ARG A 201 -19.52 -7.70 -19.98
C ARG A 201 -18.19 -7.16 -19.46
N PHE A 202 -17.95 -7.27 -18.15
CA PHE A 202 -16.68 -6.86 -17.56
C PHE A 202 -15.52 -7.68 -18.13
N MET A 203 -15.62 -9.01 -18.11
CA MET A 203 -14.56 -9.90 -18.60
C MET A 203 -14.29 -9.73 -20.10
N SER A 204 -15.28 -9.32 -20.89
CA SER A 204 -15.08 -9.02 -22.32
C SER A 204 -14.22 -7.78 -22.57
N CYS A 205 -14.10 -6.90 -21.58
CA CYS A 205 -13.31 -5.65 -21.66
C CYS A 205 -11.93 -5.76 -21.02
N VAL A 206 -11.66 -6.84 -20.27
CA VAL A 206 -10.43 -6.99 -19.45
C VAL A 206 -9.57 -8.10 -20.04
N ASP A 207 -8.31 -7.79 -20.31
CA ASP A 207 -7.35 -8.79 -20.83
C ASP A 207 -6.80 -9.69 -19.72
N THR A 208 -6.58 -9.12 -18.54
CA THR A 208 -6.10 -9.88 -17.38
C THR A 208 -6.71 -9.38 -16.09
N LEU A 209 -7.08 -10.31 -15.21
CA LEU A 209 -7.59 -10.07 -13.87
C LEU A 209 -6.77 -10.91 -12.87
N ASP A 210 -6.19 -10.26 -11.85
CA ASP A 210 -5.39 -10.99 -10.87
C ASP A 210 -6.24 -11.67 -9.81
N GLU A 211 -7.31 -11.01 -9.36
CA GLU A 211 -8.09 -11.44 -8.21
C GLU A 211 -9.58 -11.21 -8.47
N PHE A 212 -10.34 -12.30 -8.41
CA PHE A 212 -11.79 -12.28 -8.44
C PHE A 212 -12.31 -12.62 -7.04
N ARG A 213 -12.92 -11.64 -6.38
CA ARG A 213 -13.43 -11.80 -5.02
C ARG A 213 -14.95 -11.85 -5.01
N VAL A 214 -15.48 -12.91 -4.42
CA VAL A 214 -16.92 -13.02 -4.16
C VAL A 214 -17.18 -12.54 -2.74
N ILE A 215 -17.93 -11.47 -2.63
CA ILE A 215 -18.25 -10.81 -1.37
C ILE A 215 -19.76 -10.72 -1.14
N GLY A 216 -20.13 -10.17 0.00
CA GLY A 216 -21.50 -9.92 0.41
C GLY A 216 -21.58 -9.76 1.90
N GLY A 217 -22.73 -10.10 2.48
CA GLY A 217 -22.82 -10.36 3.91
C GLY A 217 -22.03 -11.63 4.24
N ASP A 218 -22.66 -12.77 4.05
CA ASP A 218 -22.01 -14.09 4.05
C ASP A 218 -22.32 -14.75 2.69
N PRO A 219 -21.35 -14.82 1.76
CA PRO A 219 -21.57 -15.33 0.40
C PRO A 219 -22.19 -16.74 0.37
N PHE A 220 -21.90 -17.58 1.38
CA PHE A 220 -22.44 -18.94 1.48
C PHE A 220 -23.96 -18.96 1.78
N MET A 221 -24.57 -17.83 2.15
CA MET A 221 -26.02 -17.71 2.26
C MET A 221 -26.73 -17.60 0.90
N ASN A 222 -26.00 -17.35 -0.18
CA ASN A 222 -26.51 -17.44 -1.53
C ASN A 222 -26.28 -18.86 -2.08
N LYS A 223 -27.39 -19.61 -2.29
CA LYS A 223 -27.33 -21.00 -2.81
C LYS A 223 -26.73 -21.07 -4.23
N GLU A 224 -26.83 -19.99 -4.98
CA GLU A 224 -26.31 -19.90 -6.36
C GLU A 224 -24.82 -19.53 -6.45
N LEU A 225 -24.15 -19.39 -5.28
CA LEU A 225 -22.73 -19.02 -5.21
C LEU A 225 -21.85 -19.89 -6.12
N PHE A 226 -22.06 -21.19 -6.13
CA PHE A 226 -21.24 -22.12 -6.92
C PHE A 226 -21.38 -21.91 -8.42
N LYS A 227 -22.52 -21.40 -8.89
CA LYS A 227 -22.68 -21.06 -10.31
C LYS A 227 -21.80 -19.86 -10.70
N VAL A 228 -21.64 -18.90 -9.78
CA VAL A 228 -20.77 -17.72 -9.97
C VAL A 228 -19.29 -18.12 -10.07
N VAL A 229 -18.88 -19.05 -9.23
CA VAL A 229 -17.47 -19.47 -9.16
C VAL A 229 -17.09 -20.40 -10.31
N ASN A 230 -18.07 -21.15 -10.86
CA ASN A 230 -17.84 -22.10 -11.95
C ASN A 230 -18.02 -21.51 -13.37
N LYS A 231 -18.40 -20.24 -13.49
CA LYS A 231 -18.57 -19.56 -14.76
C LYS A 231 -17.29 -18.85 -15.21
#